data_19b55b9e2d77f725ba53fcec53bcd0e5
#
_entry.id   19b55b9e2d77f725ba53fcec53bcd0e5
#
_cell.length_a   1.000
_cell.length_b   1.000
_cell.length_c   1.000
_cell.angle_alpha   90.00
_cell.angle_beta   90.00
_cell.angle_gamma   90.00
#
_symmetry.space_group_name_H-M   'P 1'
#
loop_
_entity.id
_entity.type
_entity.pdbx_description
1 polymer ?
#
loop_
_entity_poly.entity_id
_entity_poly.type
_entity_poly.pdbx_seq_one_letter_code
_entity_poly.pdbx_strand_id
1 'polypeptide(L)'
;MPISDQTRISRDQQTPRIVALWHALARLQTVVSFMNTGAHPDDETSAMLAAIGLRDGIDISYACSTRGEGGQNDIGTEAGQALGVLRTAEMERACDVLNLRMYWLSETPDDTIFDFGFSKSGVETMSNWGHDRTIARFVDILRMERPDIICPTFLDIPGQHGHHRAMTLAAHLAMDLCADPDYRGSDYLPWQ
;
A
#
# COMPACT_ATOMS: atom_id res chain seq x y z
N MET A 1 -3.36 18.80 2.07
CA MET A 1 -3.28 20.12 2.72
C MET A 1 -2.23 20.08 3.81
N PRO A 2 -1.37 21.09 3.97
CA PRO A 2 -0.45 21.11 5.09
C PRO A 2 -1.23 21.18 6.42
N ILE A 3 -0.84 20.33 7.35
CA ILE A 3 -1.45 20.27 8.69
C ILE A 3 -1.13 21.57 9.42
N SER A 4 -2.13 22.18 10.08
CA SER A 4 -1.92 23.39 10.89
C SER A 4 -0.96 23.11 12.05
N ASP A 5 -0.22 24.13 12.51
CA ASP A 5 0.69 24.02 13.65
C ASP A 5 -0.06 23.58 14.92
N GLN A 6 -1.30 24.01 15.09
CA GLN A 6 -2.14 23.59 16.20
C GLN A 6 -2.47 22.09 16.15
N THR A 7 -2.67 21.54 14.97
CA THR A 7 -2.87 20.10 14.78
C THR A 7 -1.58 19.32 15.07
N ARG A 8 -0.42 19.85 14.67
CA ARG A 8 0.89 19.25 14.97
C ARG A 8 1.14 19.23 16.48
N ILE A 9 0.94 20.36 17.15
CA ILE A 9 1.09 20.48 18.61
C ILE A 9 0.15 19.51 19.35
N SER A 10 -1.11 19.42 18.92
CA SER A 10 -2.07 18.48 19.53
C SER A 10 -1.65 17.02 19.36
N ARG A 11 -1.07 16.66 18.21
CA ARG A 11 -0.52 15.32 17.97
C ARG A 11 0.69 15.04 18.85
N ASP A 12 1.64 15.95 18.93
CA ASP A 12 2.82 15.81 19.80
C ASP A 12 2.44 15.67 21.28
N GLN A 13 1.33 16.26 21.68
CA GLN A 13 0.80 16.12 23.04
C GLN A 13 0.09 14.77 23.29
N GLN A 14 -0.42 14.12 22.26
CA GLN A 14 -1.11 12.83 22.38
C GLN A 14 -0.15 11.64 22.52
N THR A 15 1.07 11.75 21.98
CA THR A 15 2.08 10.70 22.12
C THR A 15 3.10 11.11 23.19
N PRO A 16 3.16 10.42 24.34
CA PRO A 16 4.17 10.69 25.34
C PRO A 16 5.59 10.65 24.74
N ARG A 17 6.41 11.65 25.02
CA ARG A 17 7.77 11.78 24.44
C ARG A 17 8.64 10.55 24.69
N ILE A 18 8.43 9.87 25.82
CA ILE A 18 9.15 8.63 26.12
C ILE A 18 8.78 7.49 25.18
N VAL A 19 7.51 7.41 24.76
CA VAL A 19 7.04 6.42 23.78
C VAL A 19 7.63 6.73 22.38
N ALA A 20 7.62 8.00 21.97
CA ALA A 20 8.24 8.43 20.72
C ALA A 20 9.76 8.14 20.69
N LEU A 21 10.45 8.39 21.79
CA LEU A 21 11.87 8.04 21.94
C LEU A 21 12.08 6.53 21.85
N TRP A 22 11.24 5.74 22.50
CA TRP A 22 11.33 4.28 22.47
C TRP A 22 11.15 3.74 21.03
N HIS A 23 10.15 4.23 20.28
CA HIS A 23 9.96 3.87 18.88
C HIS A 23 11.17 4.25 18.02
N ALA A 24 11.75 5.43 18.23
CA ALA A 24 12.94 5.85 17.49
C ALA A 24 14.16 4.97 17.80
N LEU A 25 14.33 4.54 19.04
CA LEU A 25 15.41 3.64 19.44
C LEU A 25 15.19 2.21 18.95
N ALA A 26 13.95 1.72 18.92
CA ALA A 26 13.63 0.39 18.39
C ALA A 26 14.06 0.24 16.93
N ARG A 27 13.90 1.28 16.11
CA ARG A 27 14.33 1.31 14.71
C ARG A 27 15.84 1.18 14.50
N LEU A 28 16.66 1.46 15.51
CA LEU A 28 18.11 1.26 15.44
C LEU A 28 18.55 -0.19 15.65
N GLN A 29 17.63 -1.09 15.99
CA GLN A 29 17.95 -2.49 16.29
C GLN A 29 17.92 -3.40 15.06
N THR A 30 17.32 -2.92 13.97
CA THR A 30 17.18 -3.71 12.73
C THR A 30 17.33 -2.83 11.50
N VAL A 31 17.77 -3.44 10.40
CA VAL A 31 17.77 -2.84 9.06
C VAL A 31 16.74 -3.50 8.13
N VAL A 32 15.96 -4.44 8.67
CA VAL A 32 14.95 -5.17 7.90
C VAL A 32 13.81 -4.24 7.51
N SER A 33 13.40 -4.33 6.26
CA SER A 33 12.25 -3.64 5.68
C SER A 33 11.17 -4.63 5.25
N PHE A 34 9.91 -4.24 5.43
CA PHE A 34 8.75 -5.09 5.18
C PHE A 34 7.68 -4.31 4.42
N MET A 35 7.25 -4.85 3.27
CA MET A 35 6.15 -4.30 2.48
C MET A 35 4.93 -5.21 2.59
N ASN A 36 3.82 -4.67 3.07
CA ASN A 36 2.51 -5.30 2.94
C ASN A 36 1.84 -4.82 1.65
N THR A 37 1.04 -5.64 0.99
CA THR A 37 0.34 -5.24 -0.25
C THR A 37 -1.13 -5.59 -0.21
N GLY A 38 -1.98 -4.72 -0.73
CA GLY A 38 -3.42 -4.89 -0.81
C GLY A 38 -4.02 -4.19 -2.03
N ALA A 39 -5.29 -4.44 -2.28
CA ALA A 39 -6.00 -3.88 -3.42
C ALA A 39 -6.75 -2.58 -3.09
N HIS A 40 -7.21 -2.44 -1.86
CA HIS A 40 -8.02 -1.31 -1.41
C HIS A 40 -7.44 -0.67 -0.14
N PRO A 41 -7.78 0.59 0.14
CA PRO A 41 -7.61 1.17 1.48
C PRO A 41 -8.44 0.36 2.49
N ASP A 42 -7.85 -0.17 3.56
CA ASP A 42 -8.38 -1.09 4.56
C ASP A 42 -7.92 -2.57 4.43
N ASP A 43 -7.24 -2.92 3.35
CA ASP A 43 -6.66 -4.25 3.18
C ASP A 43 -5.35 -4.44 3.97
N GLU A 44 -4.75 -3.36 4.48
CA GLU A 44 -3.51 -3.46 5.25
C GLU A 44 -3.75 -4.22 6.56
N THR A 45 -2.78 -5.05 6.93
CA THR A 45 -2.84 -5.82 8.18
C THR A 45 -2.39 -4.95 9.36
N SER A 46 -3.19 -3.92 9.71
CA SER A 46 -2.85 -2.85 10.67
C SER A 46 -2.27 -3.37 11.98
N ALA A 47 -2.85 -4.42 12.58
CA ALA A 47 -2.38 -4.98 13.86
C ALA A 47 -0.98 -5.60 13.74
N MET A 48 -0.73 -6.32 12.65
CA MET A 48 0.59 -6.88 12.36
C MET A 48 1.60 -5.75 12.11
N LEU A 49 1.26 -4.79 11.26
CA LEU A 49 2.12 -3.66 10.92
C LEU A 49 2.45 -2.81 12.16
N ALA A 50 1.48 -2.57 13.05
CA ALA A 50 1.74 -1.91 14.32
C ALA A 50 2.72 -2.70 15.20
N ALA A 51 2.55 -4.03 15.28
CA ALA A 51 3.44 -4.86 16.08
C ALA A 51 4.88 -4.84 15.54
N ILE A 52 5.09 -5.09 14.26
CA ILE A 52 6.45 -5.17 13.69
C ILE A 52 7.08 -3.78 13.54
N GLY A 53 6.29 -2.74 13.19
CA GLY A 53 6.82 -1.39 12.98
C GLY A 53 7.04 -0.62 14.28
N LEU A 54 6.02 -0.54 15.15
CA LEU A 54 6.10 0.28 16.36
C LEU A 54 6.79 -0.44 17.52
N ARG A 55 6.59 -1.76 17.67
CA ARG A 55 7.21 -2.53 18.74
C ARG A 55 8.61 -3.01 18.37
N ASP A 56 8.75 -3.63 17.19
CA ASP A 56 10.00 -4.33 16.80
C ASP A 56 10.94 -3.44 15.98
N GLY A 57 10.48 -2.26 15.55
CA GLY A 57 11.28 -1.27 14.84
C GLY A 57 11.57 -1.59 13.38
N ILE A 58 10.88 -2.59 12.79
CA ILE A 58 11.01 -2.93 11.37
C ILE A 58 10.49 -1.75 10.54
N ASP A 59 11.21 -1.42 9.48
CA ASP A 59 10.80 -0.40 8.53
C ASP A 59 9.66 -0.94 7.66
N ILE A 60 8.50 -0.30 7.71
CA ILE A 60 7.26 -0.81 7.11
C ILE A 60 6.76 0.07 5.98
N SER A 61 6.28 -0.57 4.92
CA SER A 61 5.61 0.08 3.79
C SER A 61 4.36 -0.69 3.36
N TYR A 62 3.45 0.01 2.67
CA TYR A 62 2.24 -0.56 2.10
C TYR A 62 2.07 -0.13 0.65
N ALA A 63 1.87 -1.10 -0.24
CA ALA A 63 1.53 -0.86 -1.64
C ALA A 63 0.07 -1.25 -1.91
N CYS A 64 -0.74 -0.27 -2.33
CA CYS A 64 -2.15 -0.44 -2.62
C CYS A 64 -2.44 -0.20 -4.10
N SER A 65 -3.23 -1.07 -4.74
CA SER A 65 -3.51 -0.91 -6.17
C SER A 65 -4.52 0.18 -6.46
N THR A 66 -5.65 0.24 -5.75
CA THR A 66 -6.75 1.18 -6.04
C THR A 66 -7.00 2.15 -4.89
N ARG A 67 -7.84 3.15 -5.15
CA ARG A 67 -8.31 4.09 -4.12
C ARG A 67 -9.62 3.65 -3.45
N GLY A 68 -10.15 2.47 -3.83
CA GLY A 68 -11.39 1.93 -3.28
C GLY A 68 -12.64 2.65 -3.77
N GLU A 69 -12.62 3.16 -4.99
CA GLU A 69 -13.69 3.95 -5.62
C GLU A 69 -15.01 3.16 -5.78
N GLY A 70 -14.89 1.83 -5.98
CA GLY A 70 -16.02 0.91 -6.15
C GLY A 70 -16.59 0.37 -4.84
N GLY A 71 -16.06 0.80 -3.70
CA GLY A 71 -16.49 0.36 -2.38
C GLY A 71 -17.89 0.86 -1.99
N GLN A 72 -18.38 0.32 -0.86
CA GLN A 72 -19.62 0.77 -0.22
C GLN A 72 -19.32 1.85 0.84
N ASN A 73 -20.26 2.79 1.03
CA ASN A 73 -20.17 3.82 2.04
C ASN A 73 -21.45 3.80 2.89
N ASP A 74 -21.38 3.23 4.09
CA ASP A 74 -22.52 3.11 4.99
C ASP A 74 -22.73 4.33 5.90
N ILE A 75 -21.79 5.29 5.89
CA ILE A 75 -21.80 6.46 6.80
C ILE A 75 -21.94 7.80 6.06
N GLY A 76 -21.80 7.79 4.74
CA GLY A 76 -21.87 9.01 3.92
C GLY A 76 -22.56 8.77 2.59
N THR A 77 -22.54 9.79 1.74
CA THR A 77 -23.14 9.78 0.39
C THR A 77 -22.11 9.71 -0.73
N GLU A 78 -20.85 9.75 -0.37
CA GLU A 78 -19.74 9.71 -1.32
C GLU A 78 -19.71 8.36 -2.01
N ALA A 79 -19.58 8.37 -3.34
CA ALA A 79 -19.47 7.20 -4.20
C ALA A 79 -18.49 7.49 -5.35
N GLY A 80 -17.95 6.43 -5.97
CA GLY A 80 -17.02 6.55 -7.07
C GLY A 80 -15.77 7.35 -6.69
N GLN A 81 -15.33 8.27 -7.54
CA GLN A 81 -14.12 9.07 -7.30
C GLN A 81 -14.16 9.86 -5.98
N ALA A 82 -15.33 10.37 -5.56
CA ALA A 82 -15.44 11.07 -4.28
C ALA A 82 -15.16 10.14 -3.09
N LEU A 83 -15.62 8.89 -3.15
CA LEU A 83 -15.30 7.87 -2.17
C LEU A 83 -13.80 7.53 -2.20
N GLY A 84 -13.21 7.41 -3.39
CA GLY A 84 -11.77 7.16 -3.56
C GLY A 84 -10.91 8.26 -2.91
N VAL A 85 -11.30 9.53 -3.03
CA VAL A 85 -10.63 10.65 -2.36
C VAL A 85 -10.73 10.53 -0.84
N LEU A 86 -11.92 10.21 -0.32
CA LEU A 86 -12.14 10.02 1.12
C LEU A 86 -11.28 8.88 1.67
N ARG A 87 -11.37 7.69 1.06
CA ARG A 87 -10.62 6.50 1.49
C ARG A 87 -9.11 6.66 1.34
N THR A 88 -8.65 7.41 0.33
CA THR A 88 -7.23 7.79 0.23
C THR A 88 -6.80 8.58 1.45
N ALA A 89 -7.57 9.61 1.85
CA ALA A 89 -7.24 10.42 3.02
C ALA A 89 -7.27 9.62 4.32
N GLU A 90 -8.21 8.67 4.46
CA GLU A 90 -8.30 7.76 5.61
C GLU A 90 -7.07 6.84 5.68
N MET A 91 -6.69 6.22 4.56
CA MET A 91 -5.51 5.35 4.48
C MET A 91 -4.22 6.11 4.80
N GLU A 92 -4.03 7.30 4.23
CA GLU A 92 -2.88 8.15 4.52
C GLU A 92 -2.81 8.54 6.00
N ARG A 93 -3.97 8.71 6.66
CA ARG A 93 -4.03 8.95 8.12
C ARG A 93 -3.66 7.70 8.93
N ALA A 94 -4.08 6.52 8.50
CA ALA A 94 -3.66 5.26 9.11
C ALA A 94 -2.15 5.06 8.97
N CYS A 95 -1.58 5.37 7.80
CA CYS A 95 -0.13 5.35 7.57
C CYS A 95 0.63 6.31 8.49
N ASP A 96 0.13 7.53 8.70
CA ASP A 96 0.70 8.49 9.65
C ASP A 96 0.78 7.91 11.08
N VAL A 97 -0.29 7.23 11.54
CA VAL A 97 -0.35 6.63 12.88
C VAL A 97 0.64 5.49 13.04
N LEU A 98 0.77 4.67 12.00
CA LEU A 98 1.68 3.52 11.98
C LEU A 98 3.12 3.91 11.66
N ASN A 99 3.35 5.16 11.21
CA ASN A 99 4.61 5.61 10.64
C ASN A 99 5.06 4.70 9.48
N LEU A 100 4.13 4.43 8.59
CA LEU A 100 4.17 3.52 7.44
C LEU A 100 4.33 4.33 6.15
N ARG A 101 5.22 3.94 5.24
CA ARG A 101 5.29 4.54 3.90
C ARG A 101 4.21 3.96 3.01
N MET A 102 3.48 4.87 2.32
CA MET A 102 2.38 4.49 1.43
C MET A 102 2.78 4.62 -0.04
N TYR A 103 2.48 3.60 -0.83
CA TYR A 103 2.64 3.56 -2.28
C TYR A 103 1.32 3.22 -2.96
N TRP A 104 0.98 3.98 -4.00
CA TRP A 104 -0.22 3.76 -4.79
C TRP A 104 0.15 3.31 -6.21
N LEU A 105 -0.48 2.23 -6.71
CA LEU A 105 -0.38 1.87 -8.12
C LEU A 105 -1.30 2.76 -8.97
N SER A 106 -2.45 3.17 -8.42
CA SER A 106 -3.33 4.18 -9.02
C SER A 106 -2.75 5.57 -8.81
N GLU A 107 -2.24 6.20 -9.86
CA GLU A 107 -1.50 7.48 -9.77
C GLU A 107 -2.42 8.70 -9.88
N THR A 108 -3.52 8.57 -10.64
CA THR A 108 -4.46 9.67 -10.92
C THR A 108 -5.90 9.21 -10.69
N PRO A 109 -6.86 10.16 -10.48
CA PRO A 109 -8.27 9.81 -10.34
C PRO A 109 -8.89 9.11 -11.55
N ASP A 110 -8.33 9.34 -12.76
CA ASP A 110 -8.81 8.73 -14.02
C ASP A 110 -7.93 7.53 -14.43
N ASP A 111 -7.20 6.94 -13.51
CA ASP A 111 -6.35 5.80 -13.80
C ASP A 111 -7.16 4.57 -14.19
N THR A 112 -6.58 3.73 -15.06
CA THR A 112 -7.17 2.42 -15.38
C THR A 112 -7.07 1.43 -14.21
N ILE A 113 -6.12 1.65 -13.29
CA ILE A 113 -6.00 0.88 -12.05
C ILE A 113 -6.95 1.51 -11.02
N PHE A 114 -8.22 1.11 -11.05
CA PHE A 114 -9.24 1.59 -10.14
C PHE A 114 -10.14 0.45 -9.64
N ASP A 115 -10.83 0.69 -8.54
CA ASP A 115 -11.81 -0.24 -8.01
C ASP A 115 -13.13 -0.11 -8.79
N PHE A 116 -13.42 -1.10 -9.64
CA PHE A 116 -14.66 -1.17 -10.42
C PHE A 116 -15.75 -2.02 -9.74
N GLY A 117 -15.59 -2.32 -8.46
CA GLY A 117 -16.57 -3.05 -7.67
C GLY A 117 -16.39 -4.57 -7.77
N PHE A 118 -17.50 -5.29 -8.00
CA PHE A 118 -17.50 -6.75 -7.90
C PHE A 118 -16.69 -7.42 -9.00
N SER A 119 -15.75 -8.26 -8.61
CA SER A 119 -15.03 -9.21 -9.45
C SER A 119 -14.63 -10.46 -8.64
N LYS A 120 -14.52 -11.62 -9.31
CA LYS A 120 -13.99 -12.88 -8.75
C LYS A 120 -12.79 -13.41 -9.55
N SER A 121 -12.36 -12.68 -10.55
CA SER A 121 -11.28 -13.10 -11.45
C SER A 121 -10.09 -12.12 -11.37
N GLY A 122 -8.96 -12.60 -10.88
CA GLY A 122 -7.71 -11.84 -10.93
C GLY A 122 -7.24 -11.55 -12.35
N VAL A 123 -7.48 -12.48 -13.28
CA VAL A 123 -7.13 -12.31 -14.70
C VAL A 123 -7.97 -11.21 -15.36
N GLU A 124 -9.29 -11.20 -15.11
CA GLU A 124 -10.17 -10.13 -15.56
C GLU A 124 -9.72 -8.77 -15.02
N THR A 125 -9.43 -8.71 -13.71
CA THR A 125 -8.98 -7.49 -13.06
C THR A 125 -7.67 -6.99 -13.65
N MET A 126 -6.68 -7.86 -13.83
CA MET A 126 -5.40 -7.49 -14.48
C MET A 126 -5.60 -7.00 -15.91
N SER A 127 -6.55 -7.58 -16.65
CA SER A 127 -6.90 -7.12 -18.00
C SER A 127 -7.51 -5.71 -17.98
N ASN A 128 -8.41 -5.44 -17.03
CA ASN A 128 -9.08 -4.13 -16.88
C ASN A 128 -8.10 -3.04 -16.45
N TRP A 129 -7.18 -3.36 -15.54
CA TRP A 129 -6.16 -2.42 -15.06
C TRP A 129 -5.06 -2.16 -16.10
N GLY A 130 -4.87 -3.09 -17.04
CA GLY A 130 -3.76 -3.10 -17.98
C GLY A 130 -2.57 -3.86 -17.37
N HIS A 131 -2.46 -5.15 -17.72
CA HIS A 131 -1.49 -6.10 -17.15
C HIS A 131 -0.06 -5.54 -17.07
N ASP A 132 0.50 -5.10 -18.20
CA ASP A 132 1.90 -4.65 -18.25
C ASP A 132 2.12 -3.35 -17.45
N ARG A 133 1.13 -2.44 -17.46
CA ARG A 133 1.16 -1.21 -16.68
C ARG A 133 1.16 -1.49 -15.19
N THR A 134 0.28 -2.38 -14.73
CA THR A 134 0.18 -2.75 -13.31
C THR A 134 1.48 -3.34 -12.81
N ILE A 135 2.08 -4.24 -13.59
CA ILE A 135 3.37 -4.86 -13.25
C ILE A 135 4.48 -3.82 -13.27
N ALA A 136 4.58 -2.98 -14.31
CA ALA A 136 5.62 -1.97 -14.42
C ALA A 136 5.62 -1.01 -13.23
N ARG A 137 4.46 -0.49 -12.84
CA ARG A 137 4.33 0.38 -11.66
C ARG A 137 4.73 -0.31 -10.37
N PHE A 138 4.36 -1.58 -10.24
CA PHE A 138 4.75 -2.30 -9.02
C PHE A 138 6.25 -2.61 -9.01
N VAL A 139 6.86 -2.93 -10.16
CA VAL A 139 8.32 -3.06 -10.28
C VAL A 139 9.02 -1.75 -9.91
N ASP A 140 8.49 -0.60 -10.34
CA ASP A 140 9.03 0.71 -9.96
C ASP A 140 9.01 0.91 -8.44
N ILE A 141 7.89 0.60 -7.79
CA ILE A 141 7.77 0.66 -6.33
C ILE A 141 8.80 -0.25 -5.67
N LEU A 142 8.93 -1.50 -6.12
CA LEU A 142 9.88 -2.45 -5.54
C LEU A 142 11.34 -2.03 -5.75
N ARG A 143 11.70 -1.52 -6.93
CA ARG A 143 13.04 -1.02 -7.22
C ARG A 143 13.39 0.26 -6.45
N MET A 144 12.41 1.08 -6.14
CA MET A 144 12.56 2.29 -5.33
C MET A 144 12.66 1.98 -3.84
N GLU A 145 11.73 1.16 -3.32
CA GLU A 145 11.59 0.86 -1.89
C GLU A 145 12.57 -0.21 -1.40
N ARG A 146 12.82 -1.22 -2.22
CA ARG A 146 13.72 -2.36 -1.94
C ARG A 146 13.41 -3.10 -0.64
N PRO A 147 12.17 -3.57 -0.45
CA PRO A 147 11.81 -4.28 0.77
C PRO A 147 12.49 -5.65 0.85
N ASP A 148 12.98 -6.03 2.04
CA ASP A 148 13.53 -7.37 2.28
C ASP A 148 12.45 -8.46 2.27
N ILE A 149 11.23 -8.07 2.66
CA ILE A 149 10.07 -8.97 2.72
C ILE A 149 8.87 -8.30 2.05
N ILE A 150 8.22 -9.03 1.14
CA ILE A 150 6.94 -8.63 0.53
C ILE A 150 5.86 -9.61 1.01
N CYS A 151 4.78 -9.07 1.58
CA CYS A 151 3.70 -9.86 2.15
C CYS A 151 2.34 -9.41 1.59
N PRO A 152 1.82 -10.11 0.57
CA PRO A 152 0.44 -9.89 0.14
C PRO A 152 -0.55 -10.22 1.26
N THR A 153 -1.55 -9.34 1.46
CA THR A 153 -2.59 -9.55 2.48
C THR A 153 -3.47 -10.74 2.13
N PHE A 154 -3.71 -10.98 0.84
CA PHE A 154 -4.59 -12.05 0.37
C PHE A 154 -3.84 -13.06 -0.50
N LEU A 155 -4.49 -14.20 -0.73
CA LEU A 155 -3.98 -15.24 -1.62
C LEU A 155 -4.74 -15.22 -2.96
N ASP A 156 -4.06 -15.59 -4.05
CA ASP A 156 -4.73 -15.82 -5.35
C ASP A 156 -5.38 -17.21 -5.34
N ILE A 157 -6.54 -17.33 -4.69
CA ILE A 157 -7.32 -18.57 -4.61
C ILE A 157 -8.75 -18.37 -5.09
N PRO A 158 -9.43 -19.42 -5.59
CA PRO A 158 -10.84 -19.37 -5.98
C PRO A 158 -11.72 -18.88 -4.82
N GLY A 159 -12.68 -18.00 -5.14
CA GLY A 159 -13.62 -17.44 -4.17
C GLY A 159 -13.18 -16.10 -3.57
N GLN A 160 -11.89 -15.77 -3.65
CA GLN A 160 -11.38 -14.45 -3.25
C GLN A 160 -11.82 -13.36 -4.24
N HIS A 161 -11.88 -12.10 -3.77
CA HIS A 161 -12.18 -10.93 -4.60
C HIS A 161 -11.16 -10.78 -5.73
N GLY A 162 -11.62 -10.40 -6.94
CA GLY A 162 -10.75 -10.32 -8.13
C GLY A 162 -9.61 -9.33 -7.98
N HIS A 163 -9.84 -8.17 -7.36
CA HIS A 163 -8.80 -7.16 -7.10
C HIS A 163 -7.72 -7.69 -6.15
N HIS A 164 -8.10 -8.39 -5.07
CA HIS A 164 -7.14 -9.04 -4.15
C HIS A 164 -6.27 -10.06 -4.88
N ARG A 165 -6.89 -10.90 -5.72
CA ARG A 165 -6.19 -11.90 -6.54
C ARG A 165 -5.24 -11.24 -7.53
N ALA A 166 -5.69 -10.18 -8.20
CA ALA A 166 -4.88 -9.42 -9.16
C ALA A 166 -3.65 -8.77 -8.48
N MET A 167 -3.85 -8.15 -7.32
CA MET A 167 -2.73 -7.54 -6.58
C MET A 167 -1.72 -8.59 -6.10
N THR A 168 -2.18 -9.75 -5.64
CA THR A 168 -1.30 -10.86 -5.25
C THR A 168 -0.52 -11.39 -6.45
N LEU A 169 -1.17 -11.57 -7.61
CA LEU A 169 -0.51 -11.98 -8.85
C LEU A 169 0.53 -10.93 -9.28
N ALA A 170 0.17 -9.65 -9.25
CA ALA A 170 1.09 -8.57 -9.58
C ALA A 170 2.31 -8.55 -8.65
N ALA A 171 2.12 -8.80 -7.34
CA ALA A 171 3.22 -8.88 -6.38
C ALA A 171 4.23 -9.98 -6.73
N HIS A 172 3.76 -11.19 -7.07
CA HIS A 172 4.63 -12.29 -7.47
C HIS A 172 5.39 -12.00 -8.77
N LEU A 173 4.69 -11.50 -9.80
CA LEU A 173 5.30 -11.18 -11.09
C LEU A 173 6.31 -10.03 -10.97
N ALA A 174 5.97 -8.98 -10.23
CA ALA A 174 6.85 -7.84 -10.04
C ALA A 174 8.09 -8.21 -9.23
N MET A 175 7.98 -9.12 -8.26
CA MET A 175 9.12 -9.63 -7.49
C MET A 175 10.15 -10.33 -8.39
N ASP A 176 9.68 -11.15 -9.34
CA ASP A 176 10.58 -11.83 -10.28
C ASP A 176 11.26 -10.83 -11.23
N LEU A 177 10.54 -9.78 -11.65
CA LEU A 177 11.02 -8.79 -12.62
C LEU A 177 11.85 -7.66 -11.99
N CYS A 178 11.66 -7.35 -10.72
CA CYS A 178 12.39 -6.24 -10.08
C CYS A 178 13.91 -6.50 -10.00
N ALA A 179 14.33 -7.77 -9.94
CA ALA A 179 15.74 -8.18 -9.96
C ALA A 179 16.30 -8.41 -11.38
N ASP A 180 15.44 -8.52 -12.40
CA ASP A 180 15.87 -8.79 -13.78
C ASP A 180 16.53 -7.53 -14.39
N PRO A 181 17.82 -7.56 -14.75
CA PRO A 181 18.51 -6.44 -15.36
C PRO A 181 18.05 -6.16 -16.80
N ASP A 182 17.40 -7.13 -17.46
CA ASP A 182 16.92 -7.00 -18.83
C ASP A 182 15.46 -6.48 -18.90
N TYR A 183 14.75 -6.42 -17.78
CA TYR A 183 13.41 -5.85 -17.73
C TYR A 183 13.44 -4.34 -17.95
N ARG A 184 12.84 -3.88 -19.07
CA ARG A 184 12.84 -2.47 -19.52
C ARG A 184 11.54 -1.72 -19.21
N GLY A 185 10.60 -2.33 -18.51
CA GLY A 185 9.33 -1.71 -18.11
C GLY A 185 9.43 -0.77 -16.90
N SER A 186 10.64 -0.49 -16.40
CA SER A 186 10.90 0.35 -15.24
C SER A 186 12.02 1.35 -15.51
N ASP A 187 11.88 2.58 -15.00
CA ASP A 187 12.89 3.64 -15.06
C ASP A 187 13.96 3.50 -13.95
N TYR A 188 13.73 2.63 -12.96
CA TYR A 188 14.64 2.40 -11.84
C TYR A 188 15.62 1.25 -12.10
N LEU A 189 16.78 1.32 -11.43
CA LEU A 189 17.80 0.27 -11.53
C LEU A 189 17.29 -1.04 -10.90
N PRO A 190 17.66 -2.19 -11.49
CA PRO A 190 17.33 -3.49 -10.91
C PRO A 190 17.80 -3.62 -9.47
N TRP A 191 17.00 -4.28 -8.68
CA TRP A 191 17.35 -4.64 -7.31
C TRP A 191 18.03 -6.01 -7.32
N GLN A 192 19.29 -6.04 -6.90
CA GLN A 192 20.10 -7.26 -6.72
C GLN A 192 20.35 -7.53 -5.25
#